data_dde2f2070ff8a5b92e8db453be1a9a23
#
_entry.id   dde2f2070ff8a5b92e8db453be1a9a23
#
_cell.length_a   1.000
_cell.length_b   1.000
_cell.length_c   1.000
_cell.angle_alpha   90.00
_cell.angle_beta   90.00
_cell.angle_gamma   90.00
#
_symmetry.space_group_name_H-M   'P 1'
#
loop_
_entity.id
_entity.type
_entity.pdbx_description
1 polymer ?
#
loop_
_entity_poly.entity_id
_entity_poly.type
_entity_poly.pdbx_seq_one_letter_code
_entity_poly.pdbx_strand_id
1 'polypeptide(L)'
;MNLEKNNLTKIFLIGQSGSGKTTLGKKLSNKLKFDFLDTDEYITNELTLSISEIFNTKGELFFRNEEKKLLIKLKNQINIVVSTGGGLPEINDAFDLMQNNGLVIWIKSSPVEIERRLHNSNRGHRPLLFNNKLSLIENLETQLEKRYDVYSKADLIIVNDNINESETIEMILKELKKYE
;
A
#
# COMPACT_ATOMS: atom_id res chain seq x y z
N MET A 1 -21.49 -5.33 -11.35
CA MET A 1 -21.29 -5.39 -12.81
C MET A 1 -19.82 -5.65 -13.03
N ASN A 2 -19.45 -6.93 -13.23
CA ASN A 2 -18.04 -7.32 -13.43
C ASN A 2 -17.57 -6.74 -14.75
N LEU A 3 -16.78 -5.69 -14.68
CA LEU A 3 -15.97 -5.28 -15.83
C LEU A 3 -14.96 -6.42 -16.05
N GLU A 4 -15.00 -7.00 -17.24
CA GLU A 4 -13.97 -7.93 -17.69
C GLU A 4 -12.62 -7.20 -17.63
N LYS A 5 -11.80 -7.57 -16.62
CA LYS A 5 -10.44 -7.01 -16.44
C LYS A 5 -9.47 -7.67 -17.44
N ASN A 6 -9.87 -7.79 -18.70
CA ASN A 6 -9.10 -8.47 -19.74
C ASN A 6 -7.91 -7.64 -20.30
N ASN A 7 -7.42 -6.66 -19.55
CA ASN A 7 -6.14 -5.99 -19.77
C ASN A 7 -5.68 -5.36 -18.46
N LEU A 8 -4.98 -6.14 -17.66
CA LEU A 8 -4.40 -5.63 -16.41
C LEU A 8 -3.36 -4.55 -16.70
N THR A 9 -3.75 -3.29 -16.53
CA THR A 9 -2.87 -2.14 -16.79
C THR A 9 -2.47 -1.39 -15.52
N LYS A 10 -3.11 -1.70 -14.37
CA LYS A 10 -2.82 -1.01 -13.12
C LYS A 10 -3.00 -1.93 -11.92
N ILE A 11 -2.04 -1.89 -11.00
CA ILE A 11 -2.05 -2.67 -9.76
C ILE A 11 -1.87 -1.72 -8.58
N PHE A 12 -2.76 -1.81 -7.60
CA PHE A 12 -2.63 -1.12 -6.32
C PHE A 12 -2.24 -2.11 -5.23
N LEU A 13 -1.12 -1.86 -4.54
CA LEU A 13 -0.70 -2.63 -3.38
C LEU A 13 -1.15 -1.91 -2.12
N ILE A 14 -2.06 -2.52 -1.37
CA ILE A 14 -2.55 -2.04 -0.07
C ILE A 14 -2.02 -2.91 1.07
N GLY A 15 -2.11 -2.41 2.30
CA GLY A 15 -1.68 -3.12 3.51
C GLY A 15 -0.98 -2.19 4.50
N GLN A 16 -0.69 -2.69 5.69
CA GLN A 16 -0.07 -1.91 6.76
C GLN A 16 1.32 -1.38 6.39
N SER A 17 1.73 -0.30 7.05
CA SER A 17 3.11 0.19 6.96
C SER A 17 4.08 -0.90 7.44
N GLY A 18 5.13 -1.18 6.67
CA GLY A 18 6.07 -2.25 6.97
C GLY A 18 5.72 -3.62 6.38
N SER A 19 4.54 -3.81 5.75
CA SER A 19 4.17 -5.09 5.12
C SER A 19 4.98 -5.45 3.86
N GLY A 20 5.81 -4.55 3.34
CA GLY A 20 6.68 -4.80 2.19
C GLY A 20 6.19 -4.26 0.85
N LYS A 21 5.08 -3.51 0.80
CA LYS A 21 4.47 -2.99 -0.43
C LYS A 21 5.45 -2.29 -1.37
N THR A 22 6.21 -1.34 -0.87
CA THR A 22 7.19 -0.57 -1.66
C THR A 22 8.26 -1.47 -2.29
N THR A 23 8.79 -2.41 -1.51
CA THR A 23 9.83 -3.35 -1.99
C THR A 23 9.27 -4.31 -3.02
N LEU A 24 8.12 -4.91 -2.72
CA LEU A 24 7.43 -5.82 -3.64
C LEU A 24 6.92 -5.09 -4.88
N GLY A 25 6.41 -3.88 -4.72
CA GLY A 25 5.93 -3.05 -5.83
C GLY A 25 7.03 -2.73 -6.84
N LYS A 26 8.21 -2.32 -6.38
CA LYS A 26 9.39 -2.08 -7.24
C LYS A 26 9.82 -3.35 -7.98
N LYS A 27 9.83 -4.52 -7.32
CA LYS A 27 10.17 -5.79 -7.96
C LYS A 27 9.10 -6.25 -8.94
N LEU A 28 7.83 -6.12 -8.58
CA LEU A 28 6.70 -6.49 -9.42
C LEU A 28 6.64 -5.64 -10.69
N SER A 29 6.80 -4.31 -10.57
CA SER A 29 6.80 -3.39 -11.71
C SER A 29 7.91 -3.72 -12.69
N ASN A 30 9.12 -4.02 -12.21
CA ASN A 30 10.23 -4.46 -13.06
C ASN A 30 9.93 -5.77 -13.81
N LYS A 31 9.29 -6.75 -13.16
CA LYS A 31 8.91 -8.03 -13.79
C LYS A 31 7.85 -7.85 -14.87
N LEU A 32 6.87 -6.96 -14.63
CA LEU A 32 5.78 -6.64 -15.57
C LEU A 32 6.17 -5.61 -16.63
N LYS A 33 7.34 -4.97 -16.51
CA LYS A 33 7.76 -3.79 -17.30
C LYS A 33 6.76 -2.63 -17.18
N PHE A 34 6.26 -2.42 -15.98
CA PHE A 34 5.36 -1.33 -15.59
C PHE A 34 6.15 -0.23 -14.87
N ASP A 35 5.59 0.97 -14.85
CA ASP A 35 6.08 2.03 -13.99
C ASP A 35 5.78 1.70 -12.52
N PHE A 36 6.51 2.34 -11.62
CA PHE A 36 6.29 2.23 -10.18
C PHE A 36 6.06 3.59 -9.55
N LEU A 37 5.08 3.66 -8.63
CA LEU A 37 4.82 4.84 -7.82
C LEU A 37 4.52 4.43 -6.37
N ASP A 38 5.15 5.10 -5.41
CA ASP A 38 4.78 5.04 -3.99
C ASP A 38 4.07 6.36 -3.63
N THR A 39 2.84 6.27 -3.10
CA THR A 39 2.02 7.47 -2.85
C THR A 39 2.61 8.35 -1.78
N ASP A 40 3.21 7.76 -0.73
CA ASP A 40 3.84 8.48 0.36
C ASP A 40 5.09 9.24 -0.16
N GLU A 41 5.94 8.55 -0.94
CA GLU A 41 7.14 9.14 -1.55
C GLU A 41 6.77 10.25 -2.55
N TYR A 42 5.74 10.04 -3.37
CA TYR A 42 5.27 11.05 -4.32
C TYR A 42 4.85 12.35 -3.61
N ILE A 43 3.98 12.24 -2.58
CA ILE A 43 3.45 13.41 -1.87
C ILE A 43 4.56 14.15 -1.11
N THR A 44 5.46 13.42 -0.45
CA THR A 44 6.58 14.02 0.28
C THR A 44 7.55 14.76 -0.65
N ASN A 45 7.79 14.24 -1.84
CA ASN A 45 8.63 14.90 -2.86
C ASN A 45 7.96 16.15 -3.43
N GLU A 46 6.66 16.08 -3.77
CA GLU A 46 5.90 17.25 -4.27
C GLU A 46 5.86 18.40 -3.26
N LEU A 47 5.74 18.07 -1.97
CA LEU A 47 5.64 19.07 -0.90
C LEU A 47 7.00 19.46 -0.31
N THR A 48 8.07 18.72 -0.63
CA THR A 48 9.41 18.87 -0.02
C THR A 48 9.39 18.80 1.51
N LEU A 49 8.46 18.02 2.07
CA LEU A 49 8.24 17.83 3.49
C LEU A 49 8.12 16.33 3.81
N SER A 50 8.64 15.90 4.96
CA SER A 50 8.37 14.57 5.47
C SER A 50 6.90 14.42 5.89
N ILE A 51 6.39 13.17 5.97
CA ILE A 51 5.02 12.90 6.45
C ILE A 51 4.79 13.50 7.84
N SER A 52 5.79 13.41 8.74
CA SER A 52 5.73 14.03 10.07
C SER A 52 5.55 15.54 10.02
N GLU A 53 6.32 16.20 9.17
CA GLU A 53 6.21 17.67 9.02
C GLU A 53 4.87 18.06 8.42
N ILE A 54 4.37 17.30 7.42
CA ILE A 54 3.04 17.53 6.85
C ILE A 54 1.96 17.40 7.92
N PHE A 55 2.00 16.34 8.72
CA PHE A 55 1.02 16.12 9.79
C PHE A 55 1.08 17.20 10.86
N ASN A 56 2.29 17.62 11.26
CA ASN A 56 2.49 18.66 12.28
C ASN A 56 2.10 20.05 11.80
N THR A 57 2.32 20.37 10.53
CA THR A 57 2.11 21.74 9.99
C THR A 57 0.78 21.91 9.28
N LYS A 58 0.27 20.87 8.61
CA LYS A 58 -0.94 20.93 7.77
C LYS A 58 -2.05 19.98 8.24
N GLY A 59 -1.75 19.04 9.13
CA GLY A 59 -2.68 18.06 9.66
C GLY A 59 -2.87 16.83 8.78
N GLU A 60 -3.36 15.75 9.39
CA GLU A 60 -3.61 14.47 8.69
C GLU A 60 -4.64 14.62 7.56
N LEU A 61 -5.72 15.39 7.77
CA LEU A 61 -6.76 15.60 6.76
C LEU A 61 -6.21 16.18 5.45
N PHE A 62 -5.24 17.10 5.55
CA PHE A 62 -4.58 17.66 4.38
C PHE A 62 -3.85 16.54 3.60
N PHE A 63 -3.08 15.69 4.29
CA PHE A 63 -2.36 14.59 3.67
C PHE A 63 -3.33 13.63 2.97
N ARG A 64 -4.42 13.25 3.62
CA ARG A 64 -5.46 12.39 3.04
C ARG A 64 -6.10 12.98 1.78
N ASN A 65 -6.29 14.29 1.74
CA ASN A 65 -6.77 14.98 0.55
C ASN A 65 -5.75 14.93 -0.60
N GLU A 66 -4.45 15.05 -0.31
CA GLU A 66 -3.40 14.90 -1.32
C GLU A 66 -3.31 13.45 -1.84
N GLU A 67 -3.45 12.44 -0.97
CA GLU A 67 -3.55 11.04 -1.39
C GLU A 67 -4.74 10.82 -2.35
N LYS A 68 -5.92 11.36 -2.03
CA LYS A 68 -7.12 11.25 -2.90
C LYS A 68 -6.93 11.97 -4.24
N LYS A 69 -6.35 13.18 -4.25
CA LYS A 69 -6.02 13.90 -5.49
C LYS A 69 -5.07 13.10 -6.37
N LEU A 70 -4.07 12.46 -5.78
CA LEU A 70 -3.13 11.60 -6.50
C LEU A 70 -3.84 10.41 -7.14
N LEU A 71 -4.75 9.72 -6.43
CA LEU A 71 -5.54 8.63 -7.03
C LEU A 71 -6.35 9.09 -8.25
N ILE A 72 -6.96 10.28 -8.18
CA ILE A 72 -7.70 10.85 -9.31
C ILE A 72 -6.75 11.14 -10.48
N LYS A 73 -5.56 11.70 -10.22
CA LYS A 73 -4.53 11.96 -11.24
C LYS A 73 -4.06 10.67 -11.92
N LEU A 74 -3.97 9.57 -11.16
CA LEU A 74 -3.57 8.26 -11.67
C LEU A 74 -4.65 7.56 -12.52
N LYS A 75 -5.88 8.06 -12.58
CA LYS A 75 -7.00 7.39 -13.27
C LYS A 75 -6.65 7.01 -14.71
N ASN A 76 -6.01 7.89 -15.45
CA ASN A 76 -5.69 7.69 -16.87
C ASN A 76 -4.31 7.08 -17.13
N GLN A 77 -3.51 6.81 -16.09
CA GLN A 77 -2.24 6.11 -16.24
C GLN A 77 -2.48 4.63 -16.43
N ILE A 78 -1.67 4.01 -17.27
CA ILE A 78 -1.66 2.56 -17.53
C ILE A 78 -0.27 2.00 -17.29
N ASN A 79 -0.17 0.68 -17.17
CA ASN A 79 1.09 -0.04 -16.97
C ASN A 79 1.87 0.46 -15.74
N ILE A 80 1.16 0.56 -14.60
CA ILE A 80 1.73 1.08 -13.36
C ILE A 80 1.40 0.19 -12.16
N VAL A 81 2.38 0.00 -11.27
CA VAL A 81 2.20 -0.56 -9.92
C VAL A 81 2.27 0.58 -8.91
N VAL A 82 1.23 0.72 -8.12
CA VAL A 82 1.10 1.79 -7.10
C VAL A 82 1.18 1.17 -5.70
N SER A 83 2.19 1.53 -4.92
CA SER A 83 2.27 1.22 -3.48
C SER A 83 1.57 2.33 -2.71
N THR A 84 0.51 1.99 -1.98
CA THR A 84 -0.29 2.99 -1.26
C THR A 84 0.19 3.21 0.17
N GLY A 85 -0.02 4.41 0.72
CA GLY A 85 0.01 4.64 2.16
C GLY A 85 -0.98 3.71 2.88
N GLY A 86 -0.62 3.23 4.09
CA GLY A 86 -1.46 2.23 4.79
C GLY A 86 -2.86 2.73 5.16
N GLY A 87 -3.06 4.03 5.33
CA GLY A 87 -4.37 4.63 5.62
C GLY A 87 -5.17 5.06 4.40
N LEU A 88 -4.57 5.05 3.21
CA LEU A 88 -5.24 5.51 1.99
C LEU A 88 -6.55 4.75 1.69
N PRO A 89 -6.63 3.42 1.83
CA PRO A 89 -7.87 2.68 1.57
C PRO A 89 -9.03 3.03 2.51
N GLU A 90 -8.77 3.64 3.67
CA GLU A 90 -9.82 4.07 4.63
C GLU A 90 -10.49 5.39 4.23
N ILE A 91 -9.91 6.14 3.30
CA ILE A 91 -10.46 7.42 2.86
C ILE A 91 -11.74 7.15 2.05
N ASN A 92 -12.80 7.92 2.31
CA ASN A 92 -14.05 7.81 1.56
C ASN A 92 -13.80 7.77 0.06
N ASP A 93 -14.39 6.79 -0.62
CA ASP A 93 -14.31 6.51 -2.05
C ASP A 93 -12.91 6.10 -2.58
N ALA A 94 -11.83 6.14 -1.76
CA ALA A 94 -10.48 5.83 -2.24
C ALA A 94 -10.35 4.35 -2.63
N PHE A 95 -10.93 3.43 -1.84
CA PHE A 95 -10.91 2.02 -2.17
C PHE A 95 -11.68 1.74 -3.46
N ASP A 96 -12.87 2.32 -3.61
CA ASP A 96 -13.70 2.19 -4.82
C ASP A 96 -13.00 2.81 -6.04
N LEU A 97 -12.32 3.94 -5.88
CA LEU A 97 -11.50 4.53 -6.94
C LEU A 97 -10.37 3.59 -7.38
N MET A 98 -9.68 2.93 -6.45
CA MET A 98 -8.65 1.94 -6.78
C MET A 98 -9.25 0.74 -7.50
N GLN A 99 -10.32 0.14 -6.96
CA GLN A 99 -10.96 -1.05 -7.51
C GLN A 99 -11.59 -0.82 -8.89
N ASN A 100 -12.15 0.37 -9.13
CA ASN A 100 -12.70 0.74 -10.45
C ASN A 100 -11.62 1.05 -11.51
N ASN A 101 -10.38 1.29 -11.10
CA ASN A 101 -9.31 1.69 -12.02
C ASN A 101 -8.15 0.69 -12.12
N GLY A 102 -8.17 -0.42 -11.37
CA GLY A 102 -7.08 -1.41 -11.39
C GLY A 102 -7.37 -2.59 -10.49
N LEU A 103 -6.41 -3.48 -10.38
CA LEU A 103 -6.44 -4.63 -9.47
C LEU A 103 -5.89 -4.22 -8.10
N VAL A 104 -6.65 -4.46 -7.06
CA VAL A 104 -6.22 -4.17 -5.68
C VAL A 104 -5.70 -5.45 -5.03
N ILE A 105 -4.44 -5.42 -4.59
CA ILE A 105 -3.77 -6.54 -3.92
C ILE A 105 -3.45 -6.14 -2.48
N TRP A 106 -3.99 -6.87 -1.52
CA TRP A 106 -3.59 -6.72 -0.13
C TRP A 106 -2.34 -7.55 0.18
N ILE A 107 -1.23 -6.87 0.48
CA ILE A 107 -0.03 -7.49 1.05
C ILE A 107 -0.25 -7.62 2.56
N LYS A 108 -0.71 -8.81 2.97
CA LYS A 108 -1.07 -9.11 4.35
C LYS A 108 0.16 -9.65 5.08
N SER A 109 0.61 -8.92 6.10
CA SER A 109 1.65 -9.38 7.03
C SER A 109 1.14 -9.27 8.46
N SER A 110 1.52 -10.24 9.30
CA SER A 110 1.19 -10.20 10.72
C SER A 110 1.92 -9.05 11.43
N PRO A 111 1.37 -8.50 12.52
CA PRO A 111 2.05 -7.51 13.35
C PRO A 111 3.45 -7.94 13.79
N VAL A 112 3.62 -9.20 14.16
CA VAL A 112 4.92 -9.79 14.56
C VAL A 112 5.93 -9.76 13.40
N GLU A 113 5.50 -10.12 12.20
CA GLU A 113 6.38 -10.09 11.01
C GLU A 113 6.75 -8.66 10.61
N ILE A 114 5.80 -7.72 10.72
CA ILE A 114 6.07 -6.29 10.49
C ILE A 114 7.09 -5.77 11.49
N GLU A 115 6.91 -6.06 12.78
CA GLU A 115 7.86 -5.67 13.83
C GLU A 115 9.25 -6.23 13.55
N ARG A 116 9.36 -7.53 13.24
CA ARG A 116 10.63 -8.18 12.89
C ARG A 116 11.33 -7.47 11.72
N ARG A 117 10.59 -7.09 10.67
CA ARG A 117 11.13 -6.37 9.51
C ARG A 117 11.57 -4.96 9.85
N LEU A 118 10.84 -4.26 10.69
CA LEU A 118 11.18 -2.90 11.11
C LEU A 118 12.45 -2.88 11.97
N HIS A 119 12.62 -3.85 12.87
CA HIS A 119 13.85 -4.00 13.66
C HIS A 119 15.08 -4.27 12.79
N ASN A 120 14.93 -5.05 11.72
CA ASN A 120 16.03 -5.39 10.80
C ASN A 120 16.30 -4.30 9.74
N SER A 121 15.45 -3.30 9.64
CA SER A 121 15.61 -2.22 8.65
C SER A 121 16.12 -0.96 9.31
N ASN A 122 17.26 -0.42 8.84
CA ASN A 122 17.75 0.93 9.19
C ASN A 122 16.86 2.06 8.64
N ARG A 123 15.62 1.76 8.26
CA ARG A 123 14.67 2.75 7.73
C ARG A 123 14.06 3.52 8.89
N GLY A 124 14.45 4.80 8.97
CA GLY A 124 14.16 5.75 10.04
C GLY A 124 12.70 5.80 10.52
N HIS A 125 12.51 6.48 11.63
CA HIS A 125 11.27 6.67 12.37
C HIS A 125 10.04 6.83 11.47
N ARG A 126 9.07 5.90 11.64
CA ARG A 126 7.71 6.01 11.11
C ARG A 126 6.81 6.50 12.24
N PRO A 127 6.53 7.81 12.34
CA PRO A 127 5.90 8.40 13.53
C PRO A 127 4.53 7.82 13.85
N LEU A 128 3.78 7.36 12.84
CA LEU A 128 2.45 6.77 13.03
C LEU A 128 2.45 5.37 13.64
N LEU A 129 3.61 4.71 13.73
CA LEU A 129 3.74 3.38 14.35
C LEU A 129 4.18 3.46 15.81
N PHE A 130 4.69 4.58 16.27
CA PHE A 130 5.20 4.75 17.63
C PHE A 130 4.31 5.69 18.43
N ASN A 131 3.17 5.17 18.89
CA ASN A 131 2.37 5.87 19.89
C ASN A 131 2.92 5.52 21.28
N ASN A 132 3.36 6.51 22.04
CA ASN A 132 4.06 6.37 23.33
C ASN A 132 3.28 5.60 24.42
N LYS A 133 2.06 5.14 24.15
CA LYS A 133 1.19 4.43 25.11
C LYS A 133 1.06 2.93 24.87
N LEU A 134 1.35 2.45 23.67
CA LEU A 134 1.17 1.06 23.27
C LEU A 134 2.50 0.51 22.71
N SER A 135 2.72 -0.79 22.83
CA SER A 135 3.80 -1.46 22.11
C SER A 135 3.59 -1.35 20.59
N LEU A 136 4.63 -1.58 19.81
CA LEU A 136 4.53 -1.55 18.34
C LEU A 136 3.53 -2.60 17.84
N ILE A 137 3.52 -3.80 18.43
CA ILE A 137 2.57 -4.88 18.08
C ILE A 137 1.13 -4.43 18.34
N GLU A 138 0.83 -3.94 19.54
CA GLU A 138 -0.52 -3.47 19.91
C GLU A 138 -1.01 -2.35 18.98
N ASN A 139 -0.13 -1.43 18.58
CA ASN A 139 -0.45 -0.40 17.60
C ASN A 139 -0.78 -0.99 16.22
N LEU A 140 0.01 -1.96 15.78
CA LEU A 140 -0.21 -2.64 14.50
C LEU A 140 -1.50 -3.46 14.52
N GLU A 141 -1.81 -4.15 15.61
CA GLU A 141 -3.05 -4.89 15.79
C GLU A 141 -4.26 -3.94 15.74
N THR A 142 -4.24 -2.87 16.52
CA THR A 142 -5.30 -1.86 16.54
C THR A 142 -5.52 -1.22 15.16
N GLN A 143 -4.44 -0.94 14.42
CA GLN A 143 -4.54 -0.41 13.06
C GLN A 143 -5.11 -1.46 12.09
N LEU A 144 -4.73 -2.73 12.24
CA LEU A 144 -5.22 -3.81 11.40
C LEU A 144 -6.71 -4.05 11.62
N GLU A 145 -7.17 -4.08 12.87
CA GLU A 145 -8.60 -4.22 13.21
C GLU A 145 -9.43 -3.14 12.52
N LYS A 146 -9.01 -1.87 12.63
CA LYS A 146 -9.72 -0.74 11.98
C LYS A 146 -9.78 -0.86 10.45
N ARG A 147 -8.76 -1.45 9.83
CA ARG A 147 -8.58 -1.51 8.37
C ARG A 147 -9.03 -2.83 7.76
N TYR A 148 -9.28 -3.83 8.60
CA TYR A 148 -9.55 -5.19 8.13
C TYR A 148 -10.71 -5.23 7.14
N ASP A 149 -11.81 -4.56 7.45
CA ASP A 149 -13.01 -4.57 6.61
C ASP A 149 -12.77 -3.98 5.21
N VAL A 150 -11.95 -2.94 5.11
CA VAL A 150 -11.62 -2.35 3.81
C VAL A 150 -10.55 -3.17 3.09
N TYR A 151 -9.52 -3.65 3.79
CA TYR A 151 -8.47 -4.45 3.17
C TYR A 151 -8.99 -5.80 2.66
N SER A 152 -9.93 -6.42 3.37
CA SER A 152 -10.52 -7.72 2.99
C SER A 152 -11.35 -7.68 1.70
N LYS A 153 -11.70 -6.47 1.21
CA LYS A 153 -12.38 -6.28 -0.08
C LYS A 153 -11.42 -6.30 -1.28
N ALA A 154 -10.10 -6.43 -1.04
CA ALA A 154 -9.11 -6.50 -2.12
C ALA A 154 -9.40 -7.66 -3.08
N ASP A 155 -9.10 -7.48 -4.37
CA ASP A 155 -9.28 -8.50 -5.39
C ASP A 155 -8.38 -9.73 -5.14
N LEU A 156 -7.18 -9.52 -4.58
CA LEU A 156 -6.25 -10.56 -4.17
C LEU A 156 -5.71 -10.28 -2.77
N ILE A 157 -5.53 -11.34 -1.98
CA ILE A 157 -4.88 -11.28 -0.67
C ILE A 157 -3.65 -12.18 -0.71
N ILE A 158 -2.48 -11.57 -0.54
CA ILE A 158 -1.19 -12.27 -0.54
C ILE A 158 -0.63 -12.23 0.88
N VAL A 159 -0.56 -13.39 1.52
CA VAL A 159 0.09 -13.53 2.83
C VAL A 159 1.60 -13.47 2.63
N ASN A 160 2.24 -12.54 3.34
CA ASN A 160 3.66 -12.23 3.20
C ASN A 160 4.41 -12.39 4.53
N ASP A 161 4.15 -13.51 5.21
CA ASP A 161 4.79 -13.87 6.47
C ASP A 161 5.78 -15.03 6.25
N ASN A 162 6.98 -14.91 6.82
CA ASN A 162 8.02 -15.95 6.79
C ASN A 162 8.41 -16.45 5.38
N ILE A 163 8.15 -15.66 4.36
CA ILE A 163 8.54 -15.93 2.98
C ILE A 163 9.45 -14.82 2.45
N ASN A 164 10.32 -15.16 1.51
CA ASN A 164 11.19 -14.17 0.89
C ASN A 164 10.46 -13.38 -0.22
N GLU A 165 11.04 -12.25 -0.58
CA GLU A 165 10.43 -11.35 -1.57
C GLU A 165 10.26 -11.99 -2.95
N SER A 166 11.16 -12.90 -3.35
CA SER A 166 11.08 -13.58 -4.65
C SER A 166 9.91 -14.55 -4.68
N GLU A 167 9.72 -15.33 -3.62
CA GLU A 167 8.57 -16.22 -3.47
C GLU A 167 7.25 -15.45 -3.49
N THR A 168 7.19 -14.31 -2.77
CA THR A 168 6.00 -13.46 -2.77
C THR A 168 5.69 -12.94 -4.19
N ILE A 169 6.69 -12.52 -4.94
CA ILE A 169 6.52 -12.06 -6.33
C ILE A 169 6.01 -13.18 -7.22
N GLU A 170 6.56 -14.40 -7.11
CA GLU A 170 6.09 -15.56 -7.89
C GLU A 170 4.64 -15.90 -7.57
N MET A 171 4.23 -15.81 -6.29
CA MET A 171 2.82 -15.99 -5.89
C MET A 171 1.93 -14.93 -6.56
N ILE A 172 2.33 -13.66 -6.52
CA ILE A 172 1.58 -12.57 -7.16
C ILE A 172 1.46 -12.84 -8.67
N LEU A 173 2.58 -13.11 -9.36
CA LEU A 173 2.59 -13.36 -10.80
C LEU A 173 1.72 -14.57 -11.20
N LYS A 174 1.71 -15.62 -10.38
CA LYS A 174 0.82 -16.78 -10.61
C LYS A 174 -0.66 -16.39 -10.54
N GLU A 175 -1.03 -15.58 -9.55
CA GLU A 175 -2.41 -15.13 -9.40
C GLU A 175 -2.82 -14.14 -10.52
N LEU A 176 -1.89 -13.29 -10.98
CA LEU A 176 -2.16 -12.31 -12.06
C LEU A 176 -2.54 -12.98 -13.38
N LYS A 177 -2.04 -14.18 -13.67
CA LYS A 177 -2.42 -14.96 -14.87
C LYS A 177 -3.92 -15.22 -15.00
N LYS A 178 -4.68 -15.10 -13.92
CA LYS A 178 -6.14 -15.25 -13.93
C LYS A 178 -6.86 -13.99 -14.44
N TYR A 179 -6.12 -12.88 -14.63
CA TYR A 179 -6.62 -11.57 -15.04
C TYR A 179 -6.06 -11.14 -16.42
N GLU A 180 -5.27 -12.00 -17.06
CA GLU A 180 -4.82 -11.87 -18.46
C GLU A 180 -5.88 -12.50 -19.41
#